data_8e5513b9574f778fba1ef14dc6e44d7f
#
_entry.id   8e5513b9574f778fba1ef14dc6e44d7f
#
_cell.length_a   1.000
_cell.length_b   1.000
_cell.length_c   1.000
_cell.angle_alpha   90.00
_cell.angle_beta   90.00
_cell.angle_gamma   90.00
#
_symmetry.space_group_name_H-M   'P 1'
#
loop_
_entity.id
_entity.type
_entity.pdbx_description
1 polymer ?
#
loop_
_entity_poly.entity_id
_entity_poly.type
_entity_poly.pdbx_seq_one_letter_code
_entity_poly.pdbx_strand_id
1 'polypeptide(L)'
;MIPMQPPPRAPRGFTLVEVLIALVLLAMLMLVLTSALRSMGQVEERVEQRIEAAEDYRLATALLQEVLGRVSARRHTQLNAGASAQAPFFQAGPGELSWIGIMPARYSLGGRHYLHLGLEPGEGGARLVLRYAPWTGAAGFDAWGQAPGRVLAWPVSAVSLRYQDPSSGQWSTVWPPPGVPASALPPTLLPSAVELQIQGPQPPWPPLVIGLIATRTSD
;
A
#
# COMPACT_ATOMS: atom_id res chain seq x y z
N MET A 1 -83.52 -37.27 -34.28
CA MET A 1 -82.86 -36.26 -33.46
C MET A 1 -81.44 -36.14 -33.97
N ILE A 2 -81.12 -35.13 -34.80
CA ILE A 2 -79.80 -34.95 -35.40
C ILE A 2 -79.09 -33.92 -34.54
N PRO A 3 -77.86 -34.15 -34.00
CA PRO A 3 -77.15 -33.24 -33.23
C PRO A 3 -76.53 -32.10 -34.10
N MET A 4 -76.93 -30.88 -33.82
CA MET A 4 -76.46 -29.65 -34.49
C MET A 4 -75.04 -29.37 -34.05
N GLN A 5 -74.03 -29.52 -34.92
CA GLN A 5 -72.63 -29.11 -34.66
C GLN A 5 -72.48 -27.59 -34.61
N PRO A 6 -71.79 -27.04 -33.65
CA PRO A 6 -71.57 -25.64 -33.63
C PRO A 6 -70.65 -25.18 -34.80
N PRO A 7 -70.87 -23.99 -35.36
CA PRO A 7 -70.05 -23.47 -36.47
C PRO A 7 -68.57 -23.30 -36.10
N PRO A 8 -67.68 -23.55 -37.07
CA PRO A 8 -66.23 -23.34 -36.84
C PRO A 8 -65.96 -21.87 -36.55
N ARG A 9 -65.22 -21.59 -35.48
CA ARG A 9 -64.80 -20.26 -35.19
C ARG A 9 -63.80 -19.76 -36.24
N ALA A 10 -64.07 -18.64 -36.87
CA ALA A 10 -63.20 -18.03 -37.85
C ALA A 10 -61.85 -17.64 -37.21
N PRO A 11 -60.72 -17.90 -37.88
CA PRO A 11 -59.43 -17.50 -37.39
C PRO A 11 -59.38 -15.96 -37.26
N ARG A 12 -59.12 -15.46 -36.04
CA ARG A 12 -58.89 -14.06 -35.82
C ARG A 12 -57.47 -13.69 -36.29
N GLY A 13 -57.37 -12.88 -37.32
CA GLY A 13 -56.09 -12.32 -37.77
C GLY A 13 -55.58 -11.27 -36.81
N PHE A 14 -54.26 -11.15 -36.64
CA PHE A 14 -53.60 -10.11 -35.86
C PHE A 14 -53.89 -8.73 -36.49
N THR A 15 -54.17 -7.77 -35.64
CA THR A 15 -54.32 -6.38 -36.09
C THR A 15 -52.94 -5.72 -36.19
N LEU A 16 -52.77 -4.75 -37.10
CA LEU A 16 -51.54 -4.01 -37.30
C LEU A 16 -51.15 -3.25 -36.02
N VAL A 17 -52.12 -2.79 -35.25
CA VAL A 17 -51.92 -2.12 -33.96
C VAL A 17 -51.34 -3.04 -32.90
N GLU A 18 -51.78 -4.30 -32.85
CA GLU A 18 -51.30 -5.31 -31.91
C GLU A 18 -49.84 -5.68 -32.16
N VAL A 19 -49.42 -5.78 -33.43
CA VAL A 19 -48.01 -5.98 -33.81
C VAL A 19 -47.18 -4.76 -33.44
N LEU A 20 -47.69 -3.55 -33.61
CA LEU A 20 -47.00 -2.31 -33.28
C LEU A 20 -46.76 -2.19 -31.75
N ILE A 21 -47.79 -2.49 -30.95
CA ILE A 21 -47.71 -2.51 -29.50
C ILE A 21 -46.71 -3.57 -29.04
N ALA A 22 -46.74 -4.78 -29.63
CA ALA A 22 -45.82 -5.84 -29.30
C ALA A 22 -44.36 -5.45 -29.58
N LEU A 23 -44.07 -4.77 -30.70
CA LEU A 23 -42.73 -4.29 -31.04
C LEU A 23 -42.24 -3.21 -30.08
N VAL A 24 -43.11 -2.27 -29.68
CA VAL A 24 -42.79 -1.25 -28.70
C VAL A 24 -42.45 -1.85 -27.33
N LEU A 25 -43.25 -2.80 -26.87
CA LEU A 25 -43.01 -3.50 -25.61
C LEU A 25 -41.71 -4.33 -25.67
N LEU A 26 -41.44 -4.99 -26.79
CA LEU A 26 -40.19 -5.74 -27.01
C LEU A 26 -38.97 -4.79 -26.99
N ALA A 27 -39.08 -3.63 -27.64
CA ALA A 27 -37.99 -2.63 -27.63
C ALA A 27 -37.75 -2.10 -26.22
N MET A 28 -38.78 -1.81 -25.44
CA MET A 28 -38.65 -1.40 -24.03
C MET A 28 -37.99 -2.50 -23.18
N LEU A 29 -38.37 -3.75 -23.37
CA LEU A 29 -37.82 -4.90 -22.66
C LEU A 29 -36.34 -5.08 -22.98
N MET A 30 -35.93 -4.93 -24.24
CA MET A 30 -34.53 -4.95 -24.66
C MET A 30 -33.72 -3.79 -24.07
N LEU A 31 -34.32 -2.61 -23.95
CA LEU A 31 -33.66 -1.45 -23.33
C LEU A 31 -33.39 -1.68 -21.84
N VAL A 32 -34.36 -2.22 -21.10
CA VAL A 32 -34.23 -2.58 -19.69
C VAL A 32 -33.17 -3.65 -19.49
N LEU A 33 -33.18 -4.69 -20.33
CA LEU A 33 -32.22 -5.81 -20.26
C LEU A 33 -30.78 -5.34 -20.51
N THR A 34 -30.57 -4.51 -21.54
CA THR A 34 -29.25 -3.92 -21.84
C THR A 34 -28.77 -2.99 -20.74
N SER A 35 -29.66 -2.22 -20.11
CA SER A 35 -29.33 -1.38 -18.95
C SER A 35 -28.90 -2.23 -17.75
N ALA A 36 -29.62 -3.33 -17.47
CA ALA A 36 -29.28 -4.24 -16.38
C ALA A 36 -27.90 -4.90 -16.58
N LEU A 37 -27.62 -5.35 -17.81
CA LEU A 37 -26.31 -5.94 -18.14
C LEU A 37 -25.15 -4.96 -17.99
N ARG A 38 -25.33 -3.69 -18.42
CA ARG A 38 -24.33 -2.62 -18.22
C ARG A 38 -24.09 -2.32 -16.76
N SER A 39 -25.15 -2.32 -15.94
CA SER A 39 -25.03 -2.12 -14.50
C SER A 39 -24.22 -3.24 -13.82
N MET A 40 -24.41 -4.50 -14.24
CA MET A 40 -23.64 -5.63 -13.72
C MET A 40 -22.14 -5.49 -14.06
N GLY A 41 -21.78 -5.15 -15.30
CA GLY A 41 -20.38 -4.95 -15.70
C GLY A 41 -19.67 -3.86 -14.88
N GLN A 42 -20.35 -2.74 -14.58
CA GLN A 42 -19.77 -1.68 -13.75
C GLN A 42 -19.55 -2.09 -12.28
N VAL A 43 -20.36 -2.98 -11.76
CA VAL A 43 -20.18 -3.52 -10.40
C VAL A 43 -18.98 -4.46 -10.36
N GLU A 44 -18.83 -5.30 -11.36
CA GLU A 44 -17.71 -6.24 -11.47
C GLU A 44 -16.35 -5.49 -11.53
N GLU A 45 -16.23 -4.50 -12.42
CA GLU A 45 -15.03 -3.65 -12.51
C GLU A 45 -14.67 -2.96 -11.17
N ARG A 46 -15.68 -2.46 -10.45
CA ARG A 46 -15.45 -1.82 -9.13
C ARG A 46 -15.02 -2.83 -8.07
N VAL A 47 -15.52 -4.05 -8.12
CA VAL A 47 -15.12 -5.12 -7.19
C VAL A 47 -13.69 -5.56 -7.48
N GLU A 48 -13.34 -5.76 -8.75
CA GLU A 48 -11.96 -6.10 -9.14
C GLU A 48 -10.96 -5.03 -8.71
N GLN A 49 -11.23 -3.75 -8.97
CA GLN A 49 -10.38 -2.64 -8.52
C GLN A 49 -10.19 -2.59 -7.00
N ARG A 50 -11.24 -2.93 -6.23
CA ARG A 50 -11.14 -2.99 -4.77
C ARG A 50 -10.32 -4.18 -4.28
N ILE A 51 -10.41 -5.32 -4.95
CA ILE A 51 -9.62 -6.50 -4.62
C ILE A 51 -8.14 -6.23 -4.92
N GLU A 52 -7.83 -5.68 -6.08
CA GLU A 52 -6.47 -5.30 -6.47
C GLU A 52 -5.84 -4.32 -5.48
N ALA A 53 -6.56 -3.23 -5.15
CA ALA A 53 -6.10 -2.26 -4.17
C ALA A 53 -5.90 -2.86 -2.76
N ALA A 54 -6.75 -3.81 -2.36
CA ALA A 54 -6.60 -4.51 -1.08
C ALA A 54 -5.39 -5.45 -1.08
N GLU A 55 -5.09 -6.11 -2.19
CA GLU A 55 -3.90 -6.94 -2.34
C GLU A 55 -2.61 -6.12 -2.32
N ASP A 56 -2.58 -5.00 -3.03
CA ASP A 56 -1.45 -4.07 -3.02
C ASP A 56 -1.15 -3.56 -1.60
N TYR A 57 -2.20 -3.13 -0.88
CA TYR A 57 -2.07 -2.74 0.53
C TYR A 57 -1.50 -3.88 1.37
N ARG A 58 -2.03 -5.08 1.23
CA ARG A 58 -1.60 -6.25 2.01
C ARG A 58 -0.14 -6.61 1.74
N LEU A 59 0.28 -6.60 0.47
CA LEU A 59 1.65 -6.92 0.08
C LEU A 59 2.64 -5.86 0.59
N ALA A 60 2.31 -4.57 0.42
CA ALA A 60 3.14 -3.47 0.91
C ALA A 60 3.25 -3.50 2.43
N THR A 61 2.13 -3.71 3.14
CA THR A 61 2.09 -3.80 4.60
C THR A 61 2.91 -4.99 5.12
N ALA A 62 2.74 -6.17 4.53
CA ALA A 62 3.49 -7.36 4.92
C ALA A 62 5.01 -7.17 4.73
N LEU A 63 5.42 -6.57 3.61
CA LEU A 63 6.82 -6.28 3.38
C LEU A 63 7.36 -5.26 4.38
N LEU A 64 6.65 -4.15 4.61
CA LEU A 64 7.07 -3.12 5.56
C LEU A 64 7.15 -3.67 6.98
N GLN A 65 6.18 -4.47 7.42
CA GLN A 65 6.22 -5.12 8.73
C GLN A 65 7.42 -6.06 8.87
N GLU A 66 7.78 -6.78 7.81
CA GLU A 66 8.92 -7.71 7.85
C GLU A 66 10.26 -6.97 7.87
N VAL A 67 10.45 -5.93 7.04
CA VAL A 67 11.74 -5.25 6.94
C VAL A 67 11.94 -4.16 7.98
N LEU A 68 10.88 -3.45 8.41
CA LEU A 68 10.95 -2.42 9.42
C LEU A 68 10.78 -3.01 10.83
N GLY A 69 9.96 -4.05 10.98
CA GLY A 69 9.79 -4.72 12.26
C GLY A 69 11.07 -5.38 12.81
N ARG A 70 12.05 -5.65 11.93
CA ARG A 70 13.34 -6.27 12.28
C ARG A 70 14.51 -5.32 12.04
N VAL A 71 14.45 -4.12 12.62
CA VAL A 71 15.54 -3.14 12.52
C VAL A 71 16.77 -3.66 13.23
N SER A 72 17.94 -3.49 12.60
CA SER A 72 19.22 -3.80 13.22
C SER A 72 19.59 -2.73 14.23
N ALA A 73 19.68 -3.12 15.51
CA ALA A 73 20.16 -2.24 16.58
C ALA A 73 21.72 -2.16 16.64
N ARG A 74 22.41 -2.73 15.65
CA ARG A 74 23.88 -2.73 15.64
C ARG A 74 24.41 -1.31 15.53
N ARG A 75 25.36 -0.99 16.38
CA ARG A 75 26.05 0.32 16.40
C ARG A 75 27.01 0.40 15.21
N HIS A 76 26.99 1.50 14.51
CA HIS A 76 27.95 1.84 13.47
C HIS A 76 28.68 3.09 13.89
N THR A 77 30.01 3.08 13.73
CA THR A 77 30.81 4.27 13.93
C THR A 77 30.51 5.21 12.79
N GLN A 78 29.89 6.36 13.07
CA GLN A 78 29.69 7.41 12.08
C GLN A 78 31.04 8.08 11.79
N LEU A 79 31.53 7.97 10.57
CA LEU A 79 32.83 8.49 10.15
C LEU A 79 32.95 10.03 10.27
N ASN A 80 31.84 10.75 10.34
CA ASN A 80 31.77 12.22 10.36
C ASN A 80 31.41 12.84 11.73
N ALA A 81 30.99 12.05 12.69
CA ALA A 81 30.77 12.50 14.06
C ALA A 81 31.96 12.04 14.88
N GLY A 82 32.78 12.98 15.39
CA GLY A 82 34.03 12.66 16.09
C GLY A 82 34.01 11.41 16.95
N ALA A 83 35.09 10.75 17.13
CA ALA A 83 35.40 9.36 17.50
C ALA A 83 34.55 8.61 18.57
N SER A 84 33.42 9.14 18.99
CA SER A 84 32.59 8.60 20.09
C SER A 84 31.12 8.33 19.77
N ALA A 85 30.58 8.69 18.60
CA ALA A 85 29.17 8.51 18.30
C ALA A 85 28.92 7.17 17.59
N GLN A 86 28.65 6.15 18.38
CA GLN A 86 28.10 4.89 17.87
C GLN A 86 26.59 4.96 17.95
N ALA A 87 25.90 5.11 16.82
CA ALA A 87 24.45 5.10 16.74
C ALA A 87 23.95 4.03 15.77
N PRO A 88 22.75 3.46 15.97
CA PRO A 88 22.15 2.64 14.94
C PRO A 88 21.92 3.50 13.69
N PHE A 89 22.06 2.90 12.51
CA PHE A 89 21.69 3.55 11.27
C PHE A 89 20.16 3.57 11.18
N PHE A 90 19.57 4.65 11.69
CA PHE A 90 18.15 4.93 11.62
C PHE A 90 18.00 6.45 11.44
N GLN A 91 17.69 6.85 10.22
CA GLN A 91 17.59 8.25 9.82
C GLN A 91 16.18 8.56 9.43
N ALA A 92 15.52 9.40 10.21
CA ALA A 92 14.16 9.85 9.98
C ALA A 92 14.18 11.25 9.36
N GLY A 93 13.59 11.37 8.17
CA GLY A 93 13.37 12.63 7.47
C GLY A 93 11.88 12.94 7.28
N PRO A 94 11.54 14.12 6.77
CA PRO A 94 10.18 14.48 6.41
C PRO A 94 9.65 13.57 5.27
N GLY A 95 8.82 12.58 5.60
CA GLY A 95 8.25 11.65 4.60
C GLY A 95 9.22 10.59 4.08
N GLU A 96 10.40 10.47 4.68
CA GLU A 96 11.41 9.47 4.32
C GLU A 96 12.02 8.81 5.56
N LEU A 97 12.47 7.57 5.39
CA LEU A 97 13.09 6.81 6.47
C LEU A 97 14.18 5.92 5.90
N SER A 98 15.39 5.96 6.50
CA SER A 98 16.49 5.05 6.17
C SER A 98 16.92 4.25 7.38
N TRP A 99 17.12 2.94 7.22
CA TRP A 99 17.53 2.06 8.31
C TRP A 99 18.33 0.86 7.78
N ILE A 100 18.95 0.12 8.69
CA ILE A 100 19.47 -1.21 8.39
C ILE A 100 18.48 -2.25 8.92
N GLY A 101 18.06 -3.15 8.05
CA GLY A 101 17.13 -4.23 8.37
C GLY A 101 17.51 -5.54 7.69
N ILE A 102 16.68 -6.55 7.89
CA ILE A 102 16.85 -7.85 7.24
C ILE A 102 15.89 -7.91 6.06
N MET A 103 16.46 -8.02 4.85
CA MET A 103 15.68 -8.25 3.64
C MET A 103 15.37 -9.74 3.49
N PRO A 104 14.09 -10.12 3.29
CA PRO A 104 13.73 -11.50 3.03
C PRO A 104 14.34 -12.02 1.72
N ALA A 105 14.74 -13.28 1.69
CA ALA A 105 15.40 -13.91 0.53
C ALA A 105 14.52 -13.91 -0.74
N ARG A 106 13.19 -13.82 -0.60
CA ARG A 106 12.25 -13.72 -1.74
C ARG A 106 12.34 -12.40 -2.52
N TYR A 107 12.96 -11.36 -1.95
CA TYR A 107 13.10 -10.05 -2.59
C TYR A 107 14.53 -9.71 -2.97
N SER A 108 15.53 -10.42 -2.39
CA SER A 108 16.95 -10.20 -2.62
C SER A 108 17.72 -11.47 -2.22
N LEU A 109 19.06 -11.41 -2.19
CA LEU A 109 19.91 -12.48 -1.67
C LEU A 109 19.71 -12.77 -0.17
N GLY A 110 18.78 -12.05 0.47
CA GLY A 110 18.56 -12.13 1.91
C GLY A 110 19.64 -11.42 2.74
N GLY A 111 19.49 -11.44 4.07
CA GLY A 111 20.47 -10.85 4.98
C GLY A 111 20.30 -9.36 5.22
N ARG A 112 21.34 -8.74 5.77
CA ARG A 112 21.31 -7.31 6.11
C ARG A 112 21.41 -6.43 4.88
N HIS A 113 20.53 -5.42 4.85
CA HIS A 113 20.49 -4.41 3.80
C HIS A 113 20.35 -3.01 4.41
N TYR A 114 20.88 -2.03 3.72
CA TYR A 114 20.43 -0.66 3.84
C TYR A 114 19.09 -0.56 3.16
N LEU A 115 18.15 0.09 3.81
CA LEU A 115 16.77 0.24 3.36
C LEU A 115 16.42 1.73 3.40
N HIS A 116 15.74 2.21 2.38
CA HIS A 116 15.25 3.58 2.27
C HIS A 116 13.82 3.57 1.76
N LEU A 117 12.94 4.17 2.52
CA LEU A 117 11.55 4.39 2.17
C LEU A 117 11.35 5.88 1.89
N GLY A 118 10.85 6.23 0.72
CA GLY A 118 10.64 7.62 0.35
C GLY A 118 9.74 7.79 -0.86
N LEU A 119 9.34 9.03 -1.13
CA LEU A 119 8.57 9.39 -2.31
C LEU A 119 9.50 9.69 -3.49
N GLU A 120 9.17 9.13 -4.63
CA GLU A 120 9.87 9.40 -5.89
C GLU A 120 8.88 9.92 -6.94
N PRO A 121 9.32 10.84 -7.81
CA PRO A 121 8.49 11.31 -8.92
C PRO A 121 8.14 10.17 -9.87
N GLY A 122 6.92 10.19 -10.42
CA GLY A 122 6.45 9.22 -11.40
C GLY A 122 5.40 9.84 -12.33
N GLU A 123 5.15 9.19 -13.45
CA GLU A 123 4.06 9.58 -14.34
C GLU A 123 2.72 9.38 -13.62
N GLY A 124 1.87 10.41 -13.62
CA GLY A 124 0.57 10.37 -12.95
C GLY A 124 0.59 10.53 -11.42
N GLY A 125 1.72 10.89 -10.82
CA GLY A 125 1.87 11.15 -9.39
C GLY A 125 3.13 10.54 -8.78
N ALA A 126 3.45 10.94 -7.54
CA ALA A 126 4.58 10.34 -6.85
C ALA A 126 4.32 8.88 -6.48
N ARG A 127 5.38 8.12 -6.31
CA ARG A 127 5.38 6.70 -5.92
C ARG A 127 6.06 6.57 -4.58
N LEU A 128 5.50 5.79 -3.69
CA LEU A 128 6.20 5.35 -2.48
C LEU A 128 7.09 4.17 -2.85
N VAL A 129 8.40 4.34 -2.70
CA VAL A 129 9.40 3.35 -3.10
C VAL A 129 10.22 2.92 -1.90
N LEU A 130 10.42 1.61 -1.78
CA LEU A 130 11.40 1.01 -0.87
C LEU A 130 12.63 0.65 -1.69
N ARG A 131 13.74 1.38 -1.49
CA ARG A 131 15.05 1.05 -2.05
C ARG A 131 15.87 0.23 -1.08
N TYR A 132 16.71 -0.64 -1.60
CA TYR A 132 17.53 -1.51 -0.77
C TYR A 132 18.89 -1.78 -1.41
N ALA A 133 19.92 -1.88 -0.59
CA ALA A 133 21.27 -2.26 -1.02
C ALA A 133 21.90 -3.21 0.01
N PRO A 134 22.72 -4.19 -0.41
CA PRO A 134 23.41 -5.08 0.51
C PRO A 134 24.25 -4.28 1.53
N TRP A 135 24.18 -4.67 2.79
CA TRP A 135 24.99 -4.05 3.82
C TRP A 135 26.46 -4.42 3.68
N THR A 136 27.33 -3.43 3.56
CA THR A 136 28.77 -3.58 3.35
C THR A 136 29.60 -3.40 4.60
N GLY A 137 28.95 -3.15 5.76
CA GLY A 137 29.66 -2.80 7.01
C GLY A 137 29.90 -1.30 7.19
N ALA A 138 29.63 -0.49 6.17
CA ALA A 138 29.76 0.97 6.28
C ALA A 138 28.65 1.58 7.16
N ALA A 139 28.94 2.74 7.75
CA ALA A 139 28.04 3.44 8.66
C ALA A 139 26.83 4.08 7.94
N GLY A 140 26.87 4.24 6.63
CA GLY A 140 25.80 4.84 5.82
C GLY A 140 25.83 4.35 4.38
N PHE A 141 24.80 4.74 3.63
CA PHE A 141 24.67 4.48 2.21
C PHE A 141 23.99 5.69 1.53
N ASP A 142 24.63 6.24 0.50
CA ASP A 142 24.17 7.46 -0.17
C ASP A 142 23.79 7.25 -1.66
N ALA A 143 24.13 6.08 -2.24
CA ALA A 143 23.90 5.80 -3.65
C ALA A 143 22.46 5.30 -3.96
N TRP A 144 21.45 5.89 -3.31
CA TRP A 144 20.05 5.47 -3.43
C TRP A 144 19.51 5.53 -4.85
N GLY A 145 19.95 6.50 -5.65
CA GLY A 145 19.53 6.62 -7.06
C GLY A 145 19.87 5.43 -7.93
N GLN A 146 20.91 4.65 -7.57
CA GLN A 146 21.35 3.44 -8.29
C GLN A 146 20.87 2.15 -7.63
N ALA A 147 20.37 2.21 -6.40
CA ALA A 147 19.89 1.04 -5.68
C ALA A 147 18.58 0.51 -6.29
N PRO A 148 18.38 -0.81 -6.38
CA PRO A 148 17.11 -1.37 -6.77
C PRO A 148 16.00 -0.89 -5.84
N GLY A 149 14.82 -0.64 -6.41
CA GLY A 149 13.66 -0.16 -5.69
C GLY A 149 12.41 -0.97 -5.99
N ARG A 150 11.52 -1.04 -5.01
CA ARG A 150 10.19 -1.63 -5.15
C ARG A 150 9.13 -0.57 -4.87
N VAL A 151 8.24 -0.35 -5.84
CA VAL A 151 7.07 0.50 -5.65
C VAL A 151 6.11 -0.21 -4.69
N LEU A 152 5.72 0.48 -3.63
CA LEU A 152 4.78 -0.01 -2.61
C LEU A 152 3.37 0.54 -2.82
N ALA A 153 3.27 1.81 -3.24
CA ALA A 153 2.01 2.48 -3.51
C ALA A 153 2.15 3.50 -4.64
N TRP A 154 1.10 3.66 -5.42
CA TRP A 154 0.98 4.64 -6.50
C TRP A 154 -0.50 4.83 -6.87
N PRO A 155 -0.97 6.05 -7.19
CA PRO A 155 -0.30 7.33 -6.97
C PRO A 155 -0.34 7.77 -5.50
N VAL A 156 0.72 8.44 -5.04
CA VAL A 156 0.83 8.94 -3.66
C VAL A 156 0.99 10.45 -3.69
N SER A 157 0.21 11.18 -2.90
CA SER A 157 0.29 12.64 -2.78
C SER A 157 1.15 13.07 -1.60
N ALA A 158 1.11 12.32 -0.51
CA ALA A 158 1.91 12.60 0.69
C ALA A 158 2.15 11.34 1.53
N VAL A 159 3.26 11.35 2.25
CA VAL A 159 3.61 10.36 3.27
C VAL A 159 3.94 11.09 4.56
N SER A 160 3.36 10.66 5.65
CA SER A 160 3.71 11.14 6.98
C SER A 160 4.18 9.99 7.86
N LEU A 161 5.22 10.26 8.64
CA LEU A 161 5.84 9.32 9.57
C LEU A 161 5.73 9.87 10.98
N ARG A 162 5.40 9.01 11.94
CA ARG A 162 5.41 9.31 13.37
C ARG A 162 6.16 8.21 14.09
N TYR A 163 6.88 8.60 15.11
CA TYR A 163 7.77 7.73 15.88
C TYR A 163 7.33 7.71 17.34
N GLN A 164 7.21 6.54 17.91
CA GLN A 164 6.83 6.39 19.31
C GLN A 164 8.07 6.32 20.19
N ASP A 165 8.15 7.21 21.16
CA ASP A 165 9.21 7.19 22.15
C ASP A 165 9.07 5.98 23.09
N PRO A 166 10.11 5.13 23.24
CA PRO A 166 10.03 3.92 24.04
C PRO A 166 9.90 4.15 25.53
N SER A 167 10.26 5.34 26.02
CA SER A 167 10.25 5.69 27.44
C SER A 167 8.92 6.32 27.87
N SER A 168 8.40 7.25 27.06
CA SER A 168 7.18 8.00 27.38
C SER A 168 5.92 7.46 26.67
N GLY A 169 6.08 6.66 25.61
CA GLY A 169 5.00 6.23 24.73
C GLY A 169 4.43 7.35 23.85
N GLN A 170 5.00 8.56 23.91
CA GLN A 170 4.54 9.72 23.14
C GLN A 170 4.92 9.57 21.66
N TRP A 171 4.03 10.08 20.79
CA TRP A 171 4.26 10.10 19.35
C TRP A 171 4.85 11.44 18.91
N SER A 172 5.93 11.41 18.12
CA SER A 172 6.60 12.57 17.53
C SER A 172 6.69 12.41 16.00
N THR A 173 6.66 13.51 15.27
CA THR A 173 6.92 13.54 13.82
C THR A 173 8.40 13.61 13.47
N VAL A 174 9.25 13.76 14.47
CA VAL A 174 10.72 13.86 14.35
C VAL A 174 11.37 12.81 15.23
N TRP A 175 12.41 12.18 14.74
CA TRP A 175 13.23 11.25 15.50
C TRP A 175 14.73 11.59 15.33
N PRO A 176 15.49 11.75 16.42
CA PRO A 176 15.07 11.68 17.82
C PRO A 176 14.13 12.84 18.20
N PRO A 177 13.35 12.70 19.32
CA PRO A 177 12.46 13.77 19.77
C PRO A 177 13.21 15.09 20.03
N PRO A 178 12.59 16.24 19.76
CA PRO A 178 13.21 17.53 19.98
C PRO A 178 13.55 17.73 21.47
N GLY A 179 14.71 18.34 21.73
CA GLY A 179 15.20 18.59 23.10
C GLY A 179 16.05 17.46 23.69
N VAL A 180 16.13 16.30 23.05
CA VAL A 180 17.06 15.24 23.44
C VAL A 180 18.27 15.32 22.50
N PRO A 181 19.44 15.78 22.94
CA PRO A 181 20.61 15.81 22.08
C PRO A 181 20.98 14.37 21.66
N ALA A 182 21.36 14.19 20.41
CA ALA A 182 21.72 12.86 19.89
C ALA A 182 22.84 12.17 20.73
N SER A 183 23.67 12.96 21.41
CA SER A 183 24.71 12.51 22.36
C SER A 183 24.14 11.98 23.68
N ALA A 184 22.94 12.40 24.08
CA ALA A 184 22.29 11.94 25.32
C ALA A 184 21.40 10.71 25.11
N LEU A 185 21.13 10.35 23.85
CA LEU A 185 20.42 9.12 23.54
C LEU A 185 21.35 7.92 23.77
N PRO A 186 20.91 6.89 24.49
CA PRO A 186 21.64 5.64 24.48
C PRO A 186 21.83 5.22 23.01
N PRO A 187 23.03 4.76 22.62
CA PRO A 187 23.33 4.41 21.22
C PRO A 187 22.46 3.26 20.65
N THR A 188 21.51 2.79 21.43
CA THR A 188 20.56 1.73 21.07
C THR A 188 19.11 2.24 20.99
N LEU A 189 18.87 3.55 21.15
CA LEU A 189 17.51 4.05 21.21
C LEU A 189 16.92 4.15 19.80
N LEU A 190 16.17 3.16 19.46
CA LEU A 190 15.23 3.16 18.34
C LEU A 190 13.84 3.55 18.88
N PRO A 191 12.95 4.12 18.05
CA PRO A 191 11.55 4.25 18.44
C PRO A 191 10.96 2.88 18.72
N SER A 192 9.99 2.79 19.62
CA SER A 192 9.28 1.53 19.90
C SER A 192 8.35 1.12 18.75
N ALA A 193 7.83 2.11 18.03
CA ALA A 193 7.00 1.90 16.85
C ALA A 193 7.13 3.06 15.85
N VAL A 194 6.85 2.79 14.60
CA VAL A 194 6.68 3.78 13.52
C VAL A 194 5.26 3.68 12.99
N GLU A 195 4.59 4.81 12.91
CA GLU A 195 3.31 4.97 12.23
C GLU A 195 3.57 5.57 10.85
N LEU A 196 3.07 4.92 9.82
CA LEU A 196 3.12 5.35 8.43
C LEU A 196 1.72 5.64 7.94
N GLN A 197 1.46 6.86 7.49
CA GLN A 197 0.22 7.25 6.84
C GLN A 197 0.51 7.67 5.40
N ILE A 198 -0.21 7.05 4.46
CA ILE A 198 -0.06 7.27 3.02
C ILE A 198 -1.35 7.89 2.50
N GLN A 199 -1.21 9.02 1.79
CA GLN A 199 -2.32 9.72 1.13
C GLN A 199 -2.20 9.55 -0.38
N GLY A 200 -3.33 9.29 -1.04
CA GLY A 200 -3.39 9.20 -2.52
C GLY A 200 -4.03 7.94 -3.07
N PRO A 201 -3.66 6.72 -2.65
CA PRO A 201 -4.32 5.51 -3.14
C PRO A 201 -5.83 5.51 -2.90
N GLN A 202 -6.58 4.97 -3.85
CA GLN A 202 -8.02 4.79 -3.76
C GLN A 202 -8.33 3.29 -3.76
N PRO A 203 -9.01 2.74 -2.74
CA PRO A 203 -9.48 3.40 -1.51
C PRO A 203 -8.32 3.84 -0.59
N PRO A 204 -8.54 4.82 0.30
CA PRO A 204 -7.48 5.33 1.17
C PRO A 204 -6.97 4.23 2.10
N TRP A 205 -5.65 4.17 2.25
CA TRP A 205 -5.02 3.20 3.12
C TRP A 205 -5.16 3.61 4.59
N PRO A 206 -5.50 2.67 5.49
CA PRO A 206 -5.47 2.96 6.92
C PRO A 206 -4.04 3.22 7.40
N PRO A 207 -3.85 3.99 8.48
CA PRO A 207 -2.54 4.17 9.09
C PRO A 207 -1.93 2.82 9.48
N LEU A 208 -0.67 2.62 9.13
CA LEU A 208 0.07 1.40 9.43
C LEU A 208 1.01 1.66 10.61
N VAL A 209 0.78 0.98 11.72
CA VAL A 209 1.65 1.02 12.89
C VAL A 209 2.50 -0.24 12.94
N ILE A 210 3.82 -0.06 12.95
CA ILE A 210 4.80 -1.14 12.98
C ILE A 210 5.64 -1.03 14.25
N GLY A 211 5.53 -2.02 15.14
CA GLY A 211 6.39 -2.15 16.29
C GLY A 211 7.81 -2.56 15.87
N LEU A 212 8.82 -1.89 16.42
CA LEU A 212 10.21 -2.17 16.12
C LEU A 212 10.78 -3.15 17.13
N ILE A 213 11.23 -4.31 16.64
CA ILE A 213 11.95 -5.29 17.44
C ILE A 213 13.43 -5.14 17.14
N ALA A 214 14.18 -4.56 18.08
CA ALA A 214 15.62 -4.45 17.96
C ALA A 214 16.25 -5.84 17.94
N THR A 215 16.68 -6.31 16.77
CA THR A 215 17.41 -7.58 16.66
C THR A 215 18.82 -7.38 17.16
N ARG A 216 19.11 -7.87 18.37
CA ARG A 216 20.48 -8.07 18.84
C ARG A 216 20.99 -9.38 18.24
N THR A 217 21.90 -9.29 17.30
CA THR A 217 22.66 -10.49 16.90
C THR A 217 23.73 -10.69 17.97
N SER A 218 23.60 -11.74 18.76
CA SER A 218 24.76 -12.27 19.51
C SER A 218 25.84 -12.61 18.49
N ASP A 219 27.05 -12.12 18.70
CA ASP A 219 28.24 -12.54 17.96
C ASP A 219 28.46 -14.03 18.09
#